data_b1f6512b63237be57977eb815e5c9a62
#
_entry.id   b1f6512b63237be57977eb815e5c9a62
#
_cell.length_a   1.000
_cell.length_b   1.000
_cell.length_c   1.000
_cell.angle_alpha   90.00
_cell.angle_beta   90.00
_cell.angle_gamma   90.00
#
_symmetry.space_group_name_H-M   'P 1'
#
loop_
_entity.id
_entity.type
_entity.pdbx_description
1 polymer ?
#
loop_
_entity_poly.entity_id
_entity_poly.type
_entity_poly.pdbx_seq_one_letter_code
_entity_poly.pdbx_strand_id
1 'polypeptide(L)'
;MKNKLPKQNINFSEWYTQIVKKAGLADYGPVKGTMVIKPYGFQLWENIKDSFDSMIKKTGHVNAYFPLFIPKSFLAREAEHVEGFAKECAIVTHTRLKNDKKNGVVVDPKSKLEEEIIVRPTSETVIWSM
;
A
#
# COMPACT_ATOMS: atom_id res chain seq x y z
N MET A 1 2.32 36.36 0.36
CA MET A 1 0.87 36.19 0.61
C MET A 1 0.71 35.00 1.56
N LYS A 2 0.07 35.20 2.74
CA LYS A 2 -0.21 34.05 3.64
C LYS A 2 -1.21 33.13 2.94
N ASN A 3 -0.78 31.92 2.60
CA ASN A 3 -1.64 30.87 2.03
C ASN A 3 -2.76 30.55 3.03
N LYS A 4 -3.88 31.24 2.90
CA LYS A 4 -5.06 31.04 3.74
C LYS A 4 -5.69 29.70 3.33
N LEU A 5 -5.99 28.86 4.31
CA LEU A 5 -6.73 27.61 4.03
C LEU A 5 -8.08 27.95 3.36
N PRO A 6 -8.51 27.19 2.36
CA PRO A 6 -9.88 27.32 1.85
C PRO A 6 -10.87 27.04 2.98
N LYS A 7 -12.07 27.60 2.87
CA LYS A 7 -13.11 27.32 3.88
C LYS A 7 -13.63 25.89 3.69
N GLN A 8 -13.76 25.16 4.79
CA GLN A 8 -14.23 23.77 4.80
C GLN A 8 -15.56 23.56 4.07
N ASN A 9 -16.51 24.49 4.29
CA ASN A 9 -17.85 24.44 3.70
C ASN A 9 -17.92 24.84 2.22
N ILE A 10 -16.83 25.41 1.65
CA ILE A 10 -16.77 25.82 0.24
C ILE A 10 -16.07 24.74 -0.59
N ASN A 11 -14.93 24.24 -0.11
CA ASN A 11 -14.15 23.18 -0.79
C ASN A 11 -13.53 22.26 0.25
N PHE A 12 -14.30 21.24 0.65
CA PHE A 12 -13.88 20.28 1.68
C PHE A 12 -12.63 19.50 1.28
N SER A 13 -12.57 19.00 0.06
CA SER A 13 -11.44 18.16 -0.41
C SER A 13 -10.12 18.93 -0.39
N GLU A 14 -10.12 20.17 -0.88
CA GLU A 14 -8.92 21.01 -0.86
C GLU A 14 -8.54 21.43 0.55
N TRP A 15 -9.52 21.81 1.36
CA TRP A 15 -9.31 22.13 2.78
C TRP A 15 -8.68 20.96 3.53
N TYR A 16 -9.21 19.75 3.37
CA TYR A 16 -8.69 18.52 4.00
C TYR A 16 -7.25 18.24 3.57
N THR A 17 -6.99 18.24 2.27
CA THR A 17 -5.65 17.97 1.73
C THR A 17 -4.63 18.99 2.21
N GLN A 18 -4.99 20.28 2.24
CA GLN A 18 -4.10 21.33 2.73
C GLN A 18 -3.86 21.25 4.24
N ILE A 19 -4.85 20.87 5.03
CA ILE A 19 -4.67 20.65 6.48
C ILE A 19 -3.69 19.52 6.74
N VAL A 20 -3.88 18.37 6.10
CA VAL A 20 -3.00 17.20 6.26
C VAL A 20 -1.54 17.57 5.99
N LYS A 21 -1.29 18.31 4.90
CA LYS A 21 0.05 18.77 4.54
C LYS A 21 0.61 19.82 5.49
N LYS A 22 -0.16 20.87 5.79
CA LYS A 22 0.29 21.99 6.63
C LYS A 22 0.50 21.59 8.09
N ALA A 23 -0.28 20.65 8.59
CA ALA A 23 -0.10 20.08 9.92
C ALA A 23 1.06 19.06 9.98
N GLY A 24 1.71 18.77 8.85
CA GLY A 24 2.83 17.81 8.81
C GLY A 24 2.41 16.38 9.08
N LEU A 25 1.18 16.00 8.73
CA LEU A 25 0.67 14.64 8.97
C LEU A 25 1.12 13.68 7.87
N ALA A 26 1.04 14.09 6.60
CA ALA A 26 1.45 13.30 5.46
C ALA A 26 1.94 14.19 4.31
N ASP A 27 2.65 13.57 3.35
CA ASP A 27 3.08 14.19 2.11
C ASP A 27 3.16 13.16 0.98
N TYR A 28 3.36 13.61 -0.25
CA TYR A 28 3.52 12.70 -1.37
C TYR A 28 4.80 11.88 -1.26
N GLY A 29 4.70 10.61 -1.64
CA GLY A 29 5.84 9.72 -1.79
C GLY A 29 6.58 9.93 -3.14
N PRO A 30 7.75 9.30 -3.31
CA PRO A 30 8.54 9.43 -4.54
C PRO A 30 7.91 8.72 -5.74
N VAL A 31 7.05 7.74 -5.51
CA VAL A 31 6.32 7.02 -6.55
C VAL A 31 4.91 7.60 -6.65
N LYS A 32 4.45 7.84 -7.88
CA LYS A 32 3.09 8.35 -8.13
C LYS A 32 2.04 7.44 -7.46
N GLY A 33 1.12 8.05 -6.74
CA GLY A 33 0.06 7.32 -6.01
C GLY A 33 0.47 6.86 -4.60
N THR A 34 1.73 7.08 -4.19
CA THR A 34 2.18 6.77 -2.82
C THR A 34 2.24 8.02 -1.96
N MET A 35 2.20 7.81 -0.63
CA MET A 35 2.36 8.90 0.34
C MET A 35 3.32 8.48 1.46
N VAL A 36 3.94 9.49 2.07
CA VAL A 36 4.70 9.36 3.31
C VAL A 36 3.83 9.86 4.44
N ILE A 37 3.47 8.99 5.38
CA ILE A 37 2.83 9.40 6.62
C ILE A 37 3.94 9.81 7.59
N LYS A 38 3.94 11.07 8.00
CA LYS A 38 4.97 11.65 8.87
C LYS A 38 4.75 11.23 10.33
N PRO A 39 5.75 11.35 11.20
CA PRO A 39 5.66 10.84 12.58
C PRO A 39 4.42 11.27 13.33
N TYR A 40 4.01 12.53 13.21
CA TYR A 40 2.83 13.05 13.89
C TYR A 40 1.52 12.42 13.36
N GLY A 41 1.41 12.24 12.04
CA GLY A 41 0.28 11.53 11.44
C GLY A 41 0.28 10.04 11.78
N PHE A 42 1.46 9.43 11.82
CA PHE A 42 1.61 8.02 12.17
C PHE A 42 1.23 7.75 13.63
N GLN A 43 1.58 8.66 14.55
CA GLN A 43 1.16 8.57 15.95
C GLN A 43 -0.37 8.56 16.13
N LEU A 44 -1.10 9.36 15.34
CA LEU A 44 -2.56 9.33 15.35
C LEU A 44 -3.10 7.96 14.91
N TRP A 45 -2.50 7.39 13.86
CA TRP A 45 -2.86 6.07 13.37
C TRP A 45 -2.57 4.98 14.42
N GLU A 46 -1.40 5.01 15.07
CA GLU A 46 -1.04 4.07 16.13
C GLU A 46 -2.04 4.10 17.28
N ASN A 47 -2.41 5.28 17.75
CA ASN A 47 -3.38 5.44 18.84
C ASN A 47 -4.75 4.81 18.49
N ILE A 48 -5.22 5.02 17.27
CA ILE A 48 -6.47 4.43 16.77
C ILE A 48 -6.35 2.92 16.66
N LYS A 49 -5.27 2.45 16.03
CA LYS A 49 -4.97 1.01 15.84
C LYS A 49 -4.90 0.28 17.18
N ASP A 50 -4.16 0.80 18.15
CA ASP A 50 -3.94 0.13 19.43
C ASP A 50 -5.23 0.09 20.27
N SER A 51 -6.02 1.14 20.23
CA SER A 51 -7.33 1.17 20.88
C SER A 51 -8.26 0.12 20.27
N PHE A 52 -8.35 0.06 18.94
CA PHE A 52 -9.21 -0.85 18.22
C PHE A 52 -8.74 -2.31 18.36
N ASP A 53 -7.44 -2.58 18.22
CA ASP A 53 -6.84 -3.90 18.43
C ASP A 53 -7.14 -4.45 19.83
N SER A 54 -7.00 -3.60 20.86
CA SER A 54 -7.35 -3.96 22.24
C SER A 54 -8.82 -4.35 22.41
N MET A 55 -9.73 -3.63 21.73
CA MET A 55 -11.16 -3.94 21.78
C MET A 55 -11.47 -5.29 21.13
N ILE A 56 -10.88 -5.57 19.96
CA ILE A 56 -11.06 -6.84 19.24
C ILE A 56 -10.48 -8.00 20.05
N LYS A 57 -9.30 -7.86 20.62
CA LYS A 57 -8.67 -8.91 21.44
C LYS A 57 -9.49 -9.28 22.68
N LYS A 58 -10.19 -8.34 23.28
CA LYS A 58 -11.12 -8.61 24.38
C LYS A 58 -12.28 -9.55 24.02
N THR A 59 -12.59 -9.70 22.73
CA THR A 59 -13.61 -10.63 22.24
C THR A 59 -13.05 -12.00 21.87
N GLY A 60 -11.78 -12.29 22.22
CA GLY A 60 -11.12 -13.59 21.99
C GLY A 60 -10.43 -13.72 20.63
N HIS A 61 -10.39 -12.65 19.83
CA HIS A 61 -9.65 -12.67 18.56
C HIS A 61 -8.14 -12.57 18.76
N VAL A 62 -7.39 -13.19 17.86
CA VAL A 62 -5.93 -13.15 17.83
C VAL A 62 -5.45 -12.63 16.47
N ASN A 63 -4.30 -11.95 16.49
CA ASN A 63 -3.73 -11.41 15.27
C ASN A 63 -3.04 -12.50 14.46
N ALA A 64 -3.14 -12.41 13.13
CA ALA A 64 -2.33 -13.18 12.20
C ALA A 64 -1.64 -12.22 11.23
N TYR A 65 -0.51 -12.66 10.67
CA TYR A 65 0.23 -11.90 9.66
C TYR A 65 0.46 -12.75 8.42
N PHE A 66 0.14 -12.20 7.27
CA PHE A 66 0.25 -12.87 5.98
C PHE A 66 1.32 -12.24 5.10
N PRO A 67 2.00 -13.01 4.22
CA PRO A 67 2.97 -12.49 3.28
C PRO A 67 2.40 -11.36 2.40
N LEU A 68 3.24 -10.39 2.06
CA LEU A 68 2.88 -9.31 1.14
C LEU A 68 2.74 -9.81 -0.31
N PHE A 69 3.59 -10.77 -0.70
CA PHE A 69 3.61 -11.33 -2.04
C PHE A 69 2.79 -12.61 -2.12
N ILE A 70 2.04 -12.73 -3.21
CA ILE A 70 1.31 -13.95 -3.56
C ILE A 70 1.70 -14.40 -4.98
N PRO A 71 1.68 -15.71 -5.27
CA PRO A 71 1.85 -16.22 -6.62
C PRO A 71 0.73 -15.71 -7.54
N LYS A 72 1.06 -15.42 -8.79
CA LYS A 72 0.06 -14.99 -9.79
C LYS A 72 -1.05 -16.04 -9.98
N SER A 73 -0.73 -17.32 -9.85
CA SER A 73 -1.69 -18.42 -9.92
C SER A 73 -2.82 -18.34 -8.89
N PHE A 74 -2.61 -17.70 -7.75
CA PHE A 74 -3.66 -17.50 -6.75
C PHE A 74 -4.80 -16.61 -7.28
N LEU A 75 -4.45 -15.55 -8.01
CA LEU A 75 -5.47 -14.69 -8.63
C LEU A 75 -6.21 -15.38 -9.77
N ALA A 76 -5.56 -16.30 -10.49
CA ALA A 76 -6.20 -17.04 -11.58
C ALA A 76 -7.34 -17.94 -11.10
N ARG A 77 -7.23 -18.49 -9.88
CA ARG A 77 -8.29 -19.30 -9.26
C ARG A 77 -9.52 -18.48 -8.85
N GLU A 78 -9.33 -17.20 -8.58
CA GLU A 78 -10.39 -16.27 -8.17
C GLU A 78 -10.89 -15.39 -9.31
N ALA A 79 -10.31 -15.52 -10.53
CA ALA A 79 -10.60 -14.65 -11.66
C ALA A 79 -12.09 -14.58 -12.04
N GLU A 80 -12.85 -15.62 -11.72
CA GLU A 80 -14.32 -15.63 -11.86
C GLU A 80 -15.03 -14.73 -10.81
N HIS A 81 -14.36 -14.44 -9.68
CA HIS A 81 -14.92 -13.64 -8.57
C HIS A 81 -14.31 -12.24 -8.49
N VAL A 82 -13.20 -11.96 -9.17
CA VAL A 82 -12.33 -10.77 -8.99
C VAL A 82 -12.41 -9.78 -10.17
N GLU A 83 -13.46 -9.79 -10.98
CA GLU A 83 -13.58 -8.85 -12.11
C GLU A 83 -13.39 -7.35 -11.74
N GLY A 84 -13.54 -6.99 -10.48
CA GLY A 84 -13.39 -5.62 -9.98
C GLY A 84 -12.03 -5.28 -9.35
N PHE A 85 -11.29 -6.25 -8.80
CA PHE A 85 -10.12 -5.97 -7.91
C PHE A 85 -8.75 -6.21 -8.53
N ALA A 86 -8.62 -7.03 -9.57
CA ALA A 86 -7.32 -7.53 -10.04
C ALA A 86 -6.72 -6.77 -11.23
N LYS A 87 -7.34 -5.70 -11.70
CA LYS A 87 -6.87 -5.00 -12.92
C LYS A 87 -5.63 -4.14 -12.69
N GLU A 88 -5.40 -3.67 -11.47
CA GLU A 88 -4.27 -2.79 -11.15
C GLU A 88 -3.52 -3.30 -9.91
N CYS A 89 -2.42 -3.98 -10.14
CA CYS A 89 -1.52 -4.45 -9.07
C CYS A 89 -0.05 -4.33 -9.49
N ALA A 90 0.84 -4.23 -8.52
CA ALA A 90 2.28 -4.30 -8.78
C ALA A 90 2.69 -5.76 -8.96
N ILE A 91 3.36 -6.05 -10.06
CA ILE A 91 3.83 -7.39 -10.42
C ILE A 91 5.36 -7.40 -10.36
N VAL A 92 5.93 -8.37 -9.63
CA VAL A 92 7.37 -8.59 -9.58
C VAL A 92 7.71 -9.70 -10.56
N THR A 93 8.54 -9.37 -11.54
CA THR A 93 8.91 -10.26 -12.64
C THR A 93 10.34 -10.77 -12.55
N HIS A 94 11.21 -10.05 -11.80
CA HIS A 94 12.64 -10.33 -11.66
C HIS A 94 13.08 -10.11 -10.22
N THR A 95 14.15 -10.80 -9.82
CA THR A 95 14.66 -10.79 -8.44
C THR A 95 15.96 -10.01 -8.24
N ARG A 96 16.65 -9.61 -9.33
CA ARG A 96 17.95 -8.95 -9.25
C ARG A 96 18.08 -7.76 -10.17
N LEU A 97 18.92 -6.82 -9.72
CA LEU A 97 19.41 -5.71 -10.51
C LEU A 97 20.90 -5.96 -10.85
N LYS A 98 21.38 -5.36 -11.93
CA LYS A 98 22.78 -5.33 -12.32
C LYS A 98 23.21 -3.94 -12.73
N ASN A 99 24.49 -3.65 -12.64
CA ASN A 99 25.05 -2.42 -13.18
C ASN A 99 25.28 -2.56 -14.69
N ASP A 100 24.79 -1.61 -15.43
CA ASP A 100 25.04 -1.41 -16.87
C ASP A 100 25.84 -0.14 -17.06
N LYS A 101 26.89 -0.19 -17.90
CA LYS A 101 27.80 0.97 -18.11
C LYS A 101 27.12 2.18 -18.76
N LYS A 102 26.05 1.98 -19.52
CA LYS A 102 25.34 3.05 -20.22
C LYS A 102 24.09 3.53 -19.49
N ASN A 103 23.37 2.61 -18.86
CA ASN A 103 22.04 2.85 -18.31
C ASN A 103 21.99 2.86 -16.77
N GLY A 104 23.16 2.71 -16.09
CA GLY A 104 23.21 2.63 -14.64
C GLY A 104 22.66 1.31 -14.11
N VAL A 105 21.78 1.36 -13.12
CA VAL A 105 21.17 0.15 -12.53
C VAL A 105 19.98 -0.30 -13.37
N VAL A 106 20.04 -1.53 -13.89
CA VAL A 106 19.00 -2.14 -14.73
C VAL A 106 18.60 -3.50 -14.18
N VAL A 107 17.42 -3.96 -14.58
CA VAL A 107 16.94 -5.31 -14.25
C VAL A 107 17.86 -6.36 -14.90
N ASP A 108 18.27 -7.38 -14.14
CA ASP A 108 19.03 -8.51 -14.69
C ASP A 108 18.08 -9.49 -15.40
N PRO A 109 18.14 -9.65 -16.74
CA PRO A 109 17.25 -10.56 -17.45
C PRO A 109 17.36 -12.02 -17.02
N LYS A 110 18.53 -12.41 -16.47
CA LYS A 110 18.78 -13.77 -15.97
C LYS A 110 18.08 -14.08 -14.65
N SER A 111 17.49 -13.07 -14.01
CA SER A 111 16.77 -13.21 -12.74
C SER A 111 15.25 -13.22 -12.90
N LYS A 112 14.76 -13.45 -14.12
CA LYS A 112 13.33 -13.58 -14.38
C LYS A 112 12.77 -14.73 -13.55
N LEU A 113 11.65 -14.47 -12.88
CA LEU A 113 10.92 -15.48 -12.11
C LEU A 113 10.24 -16.47 -13.07
N GLU A 114 10.21 -17.74 -12.71
CA GLU A 114 9.43 -18.77 -13.40
C GLU A 114 7.93 -18.47 -13.26
N GLU A 115 7.49 -18.12 -12.06
CA GLU A 115 6.16 -17.61 -11.79
C GLU A 115 6.26 -16.19 -11.27
N GLU A 116 5.51 -15.26 -11.86
CA GLU A 116 5.41 -13.87 -11.41
C GLU A 116 4.70 -13.82 -10.06
N ILE A 117 5.18 -12.95 -9.18
CA ILE A 117 4.54 -12.70 -7.89
C ILE A 117 3.91 -11.31 -7.87
N ILE A 118 2.85 -11.18 -7.11
CA ILE A 118 2.02 -9.98 -7.06
C ILE A 118 2.08 -9.39 -5.66
N VAL A 119 2.21 -8.09 -5.59
CA VAL A 119 1.90 -7.36 -4.35
C VAL A 119 0.40 -7.47 -4.15
N ARG A 120 -0.03 -8.23 -3.14
CA ARG A 120 -1.45 -8.55 -2.96
C ARG A 120 -2.32 -7.30 -2.85
N PRO A 121 -3.35 -7.15 -3.70
CA PRO A 121 -4.28 -6.04 -3.60
C PRO A 121 -5.25 -6.19 -2.43
N THR A 122 -5.47 -7.43 -1.99
CA THR A 122 -6.37 -7.79 -0.89
C THR A 122 -5.80 -8.95 -0.09
N SER A 123 -6.31 -9.19 1.14
CA SER A 123 -5.86 -10.28 2.02
C SER A 123 -6.62 -11.58 1.83
N GLU A 124 -7.82 -11.55 1.27
CA GLU A 124 -8.70 -12.72 1.13
C GLU A 124 -8.03 -13.86 0.39
N THR A 125 -7.34 -13.54 -0.72
CA THR A 125 -6.62 -14.53 -1.54
C THR A 125 -5.58 -15.33 -0.78
N VAL A 126 -4.88 -14.71 0.18
CA VAL A 126 -3.85 -15.38 0.97
C VAL A 126 -4.44 -16.05 2.20
N ILE A 127 -5.50 -15.51 2.78
CA ILE A 127 -6.21 -16.11 3.91
C ILE A 127 -6.82 -17.46 3.50
N TRP A 128 -7.34 -17.53 2.29
CA TRP A 128 -7.95 -18.75 1.76
C TRP A 128 -6.93 -19.91 1.54
N SER A 129 -5.63 -19.63 1.52
CA SER A 129 -4.58 -20.63 1.39
C SER A 129 -4.25 -21.37 2.70
N MET A 130 -4.88 -21.00 3.81
CA MET A 130 -4.75 -21.63 5.12
C MET A 130 -5.83 -22.69 5.36
#